data_8d2059486306fde766eb62366967b7f9
#
_entry.id   8d2059486306fde766eb62366967b7f9
#
_cell.length_a   1.000
_cell.length_b   1.000
_cell.length_c   1.000
_cell.angle_alpha   90.00
_cell.angle_beta   90.00
_cell.angle_gamma   90.00
#
_symmetry.space_group_name_H-M   'P 1'
#
loop_
_entity.id
_entity.type
_entity.pdbx_description
1 polymer ?
#
loop_
_entity_poly.entity_id
_entity_poly.type
_entity_poly.pdbx_seq_one_letter_code
_entity_poly.pdbx_strand_id
1 'polypeptide(L)'
;MENLNVYEKPVTLNNILKFAVPTIVMTVFMSFYTMVDGLFVSNLIGTNALSAINLTAPIIQLVTAISTMLATGGSAVIMKKMGEHKTDEAKEDFTFLILINVIVGIVMCIVGYLTMHQIFAGMNLSSDVERYCVEYLSRYLAFTVPILLMNNFTLYMIASEKANLSLACSVTGGVLNMVLDYVFIAGVDMGISGAAIATGLGYSVTAVVGLFVFSHKKSLLHFKKPVLRFKVLVSAATNGCSEMATALVTGIITMMFNWTMLHYVGEDGVAAVTIIMYVLMFVSSLYTGYSYGVAPMLSFYYGEQNHEKLKKLVAVSLKVITFISVITVAASFLLTKPLVSVFARLDNPVHALAVTGNRICTVALFFIGFNIFASGMFTALSNGVVSAVLAFSRSFVFMLIAMIVLPLLLGVNGIWLATPAAELMALALSVFLFLKYRKRYGY
;
A
#
# COMPACT_ATOMS: atom_id res chain seq x y z
N MET A 1 30.89 -13.67 -19.25
CA MET A 1 29.44 -13.86 -19.23
C MET A 1 28.85 -12.48 -19.10
N GLU A 2 28.29 -11.93 -20.19
CA GLU A 2 27.55 -10.69 -20.17
C GLU A 2 26.48 -10.79 -19.10
N ASN A 3 26.38 -9.78 -18.24
CA ASN A 3 25.33 -9.65 -17.25
C ASN A 3 24.01 -9.44 -18.00
N LEU A 4 23.41 -10.56 -18.43
CA LEU A 4 22.05 -10.54 -18.99
C LEU A 4 21.14 -9.83 -18.00
N ASN A 5 20.47 -8.79 -18.46
CA ASN A 5 19.42 -8.09 -17.74
C ASN A 5 18.41 -9.13 -17.20
N VAL A 6 17.97 -9.03 -15.96
CA VAL A 6 17.13 -10.06 -15.33
C VAL A 6 15.85 -10.30 -16.12
N TYR A 7 15.34 -9.28 -16.83
CA TYR A 7 14.16 -9.41 -17.71
C TYR A 7 14.42 -10.31 -18.94
N GLU A 8 15.68 -10.49 -19.34
CA GLU A 8 16.07 -11.38 -20.44
C GLU A 8 16.25 -12.83 -19.98
N LYS A 9 16.43 -13.05 -18.67
CA LYS A 9 16.59 -14.40 -18.09
C LYS A 9 15.30 -15.21 -18.23
N PRO A 10 15.43 -16.55 -18.22
CA PRO A 10 14.25 -17.42 -18.27
C PRO A 10 13.35 -17.21 -17.05
N VAL A 11 12.04 -17.27 -17.25
CA VAL A 11 11.04 -17.18 -16.19
C VAL A 11 11.07 -18.47 -15.38
N THR A 12 11.75 -18.45 -14.24
CA THR A 12 11.85 -19.53 -13.26
C THR A 12 11.40 -19.04 -11.89
N LEU A 13 10.92 -19.93 -11.05
CA LEU A 13 10.52 -19.60 -9.67
C LEU A 13 11.66 -18.86 -8.92
N ASN A 14 12.89 -19.33 -9.04
CA ASN A 14 14.04 -18.74 -8.38
C ASN A 14 14.30 -17.28 -8.86
N ASN A 15 14.17 -17.01 -10.16
CA ASN A 15 14.36 -15.67 -10.69
C ASN A 15 13.24 -14.72 -10.24
N ILE A 16 11.99 -15.20 -10.19
CA ILE A 16 10.85 -14.43 -9.69
C ILE A 16 11.04 -14.12 -8.19
N LEU A 17 11.40 -15.11 -7.39
CA LEU A 17 11.58 -14.94 -5.94
C LEU A 17 12.71 -13.96 -5.58
N LYS A 18 13.76 -13.87 -6.40
CA LYS A 18 14.82 -12.85 -6.22
C LYS A 18 14.30 -11.42 -6.24
N PHE A 19 13.24 -11.16 -7.00
CA PHE A 19 12.55 -9.86 -7.01
C PHE A 19 11.47 -9.77 -5.93
N ALA A 20 10.67 -10.80 -5.81
CA ALA A 20 9.51 -10.80 -4.93
C ALA A 20 9.88 -10.87 -3.43
N VAL A 21 10.91 -11.61 -3.04
CA VAL A 21 11.25 -11.77 -1.61
C VAL A 21 11.67 -10.43 -0.98
N PRO A 22 12.59 -9.63 -1.57
CA PRO A 22 12.92 -8.34 -0.97
C PRO A 22 11.72 -7.41 -0.86
N THR A 23 10.81 -7.41 -1.84
CA THR A 23 9.61 -6.57 -1.81
C THR A 23 8.57 -7.06 -0.81
N ILE A 24 8.42 -8.36 -0.63
CA ILE A 24 7.58 -8.94 0.43
C ILE A 24 8.12 -8.54 1.81
N VAL A 25 9.42 -8.74 2.04
CA VAL A 25 10.04 -8.36 3.32
C VAL A 25 9.89 -6.86 3.59
N MET A 26 10.06 -6.03 2.57
CA MET A 26 9.87 -4.58 2.65
C MET A 26 8.45 -4.21 3.07
N THR A 27 7.44 -4.72 2.39
CA THR A 27 6.03 -4.38 2.68
C THR A 27 5.57 -4.91 4.02
N VAL A 28 6.03 -6.09 4.43
CA VAL A 28 5.78 -6.66 5.75
C VAL A 28 6.44 -5.81 6.84
N PHE A 29 7.69 -5.40 6.65
CA PHE A 29 8.40 -4.51 7.57
C PHE A 29 7.66 -3.16 7.70
N MET A 30 7.22 -2.58 6.58
CA MET A 30 6.48 -1.31 6.60
C MET A 30 5.13 -1.43 7.34
N SER A 31 4.44 -2.56 7.22
CA SER A 31 3.20 -2.80 7.96
C SER A 31 3.46 -2.93 9.47
N PHE A 32 4.53 -3.63 9.86
CA PHE A 32 4.94 -3.74 11.25
C PHE A 32 5.38 -2.38 11.83
N TYR A 33 6.18 -1.64 11.08
CA TYR A 33 6.63 -0.31 11.43
C TYR A 33 5.46 0.65 11.70
N THR A 34 4.44 0.68 10.82
CA THR A 34 3.25 1.55 11.00
C THR A 34 2.52 1.24 12.30
N MET A 35 2.47 -0.03 12.72
CA MET A 35 1.87 -0.42 13.99
C MET A 35 2.68 0.07 15.19
N VAL A 36 4.02 -0.04 15.11
CA VAL A 36 4.94 0.41 16.17
C VAL A 36 4.88 1.94 16.32
N ASP A 37 4.88 2.68 15.23
CA ASP A 37 4.79 4.14 15.22
C ASP A 37 3.51 4.63 15.94
N GLY A 38 2.36 4.02 15.64
CA GLY A 38 1.11 4.31 16.35
C GLY A 38 1.18 4.05 17.86
N LEU A 39 1.88 3.00 18.28
CA LEU A 39 2.09 2.68 19.69
C LEU A 39 3.01 3.70 20.39
N PHE A 40 4.05 4.17 19.71
CA PHE A 40 4.95 5.21 20.26
C PHE A 40 4.19 6.51 20.54
N VAL A 41 3.45 7.00 19.58
CA VAL A 41 2.68 8.25 19.73
C VAL A 41 1.64 8.11 20.85
N SER A 42 0.89 7.00 20.87
CA SER A 42 -0.14 6.77 21.88
C SER A 42 0.41 6.76 23.32
N ASN A 43 1.58 6.13 23.51
CA ASN A 43 2.16 5.95 24.85
C ASN A 43 2.96 7.16 25.34
N LEU A 44 3.62 7.90 24.43
CA LEU A 44 4.55 8.97 24.81
C LEU A 44 3.91 10.36 24.85
N ILE A 45 2.88 10.62 24.02
CA ILE A 45 2.28 11.96 23.92
C ILE A 45 0.89 12.00 24.57
N GLY A 46 0.13 10.91 24.47
CA GLY A 46 -1.19 10.79 25.08
C GLY A 46 -2.35 10.80 24.07
N THR A 47 -3.57 10.69 24.60
CA THR A 47 -4.80 10.45 23.83
C THR A 47 -5.21 11.60 22.92
N ASN A 48 -4.97 12.86 23.32
CA ASN A 48 -5.30 14.04 22.49
C ASN A 48 -4.45 14.09 21.22
N ALA A 49 -3.17 13.71 21.31
CA ALA A 49 -2.28 13.62 20.17
C ALA A 49 -2.67 12.48 19.21
N LEU A 50 -3.06 11.33 19.76
CA LEU A 50 -3.59 10.22 18.96
C LEU A 50 -4.87 10.63 18.23
N SER A 51 -5.76 11.37 18.89
CA SER A 51 -6.96 11.93 18.27
C SER A 51 -6.62 12.89 17.13
N ALA A 52 -5.61 13.72 17.29
CA ALA A 52 -5.16 14.65 16.25
C ALA A 52 -4.59 13.90 15.03
N ILE A 53 -3.80 12.84 15.22
CA ILE A 53 -3.30 12.00 14.12
C ILE A 53 -4.47 11.36 13.38
N ASN A 54 -5.46 10.82 14.07
CA ASN A 54 -6.63 10.23 13.44
C ASN A 54 -7.47 11.25 12.64
N LEU A 55 -7.59 12.49 13.14
CA LEU A 55 -8.30 13.56 12.44
C LEU A 55 -7.53 14.08 11.21
N THR A 56 -6.21 14.03 11.22
CA THR A 56 -5.36 14.38 10.07
C THR A 56 -5.20 13.25 9.06
N ALA A 57 -5.48 12.01 9.45
CA ALA A 57 -5.31 10.81 8.63
C ALA A 57 -5.95 10.90 7.23
N PRO A 58 -7.14 11.46 7.00
CA PRO A 58 -7.70 11.58 5.65
C PRO A 58 -6.83 12.42 4.69
N ILE A 59 -6.20 13.47 5.18
CA ILE A 59 -5.31 14.33 4.39
C ILE A 59 -4.01 13.59 4.07
N ILE A 60 -3.44 12.91 5.06
CA ILE A 60 -2.26 12.06 4.91
C ILE A 60 -2.53 10.95 3.90
N GLN A 61 -3.69 10.33 3.98
CA GLN A 61 -4.11 9.28 3.08
C GLN A 61 -4.28 9.76 1.65
N LEU A 62 -4.76 11.00 1.44
CA LEU A 62 -4.83 11.62 0.13
C LEU A 62 -3.42 11.82 -0.48
N VAL A 63 -2.45 12.29 0.31
CA VAL A 63 -1.04 12.43 -0.13
C VAL A 63 -0.48 11.07 -0.56
N THR A 64 -0.66 10.06 0.28
CA THR A 64 -0.19 8.69 0.01
C THR A 64 -0.89 8.08 -1.20
N ALA A 65 -2.20 8.27 -1.35
CA ALA A 65 -3.00 7.76 -2.46
C ALA A 65 -2.53 8.32 -3.81
N ILE A 66 -2.32 9.64 -3.91
CA ILE A 66 -1.81 10.28 -5.13
C ILE A 66 -0.38 9.81 -5.42
N SER A 67 0.46 9.71 -4.40
CA SER A 67 1.82 9.22 -4.52
C SER A 67 1.88 7.79 -5.08
N THR A 68 1.09 6.88 -4.51
CA THR A 68 1.02 5.47 -4.92
C THR A 68 0.44 5.32 -6.32
N MET A 69 -0.57 6.12 -6.67
CA MET A 69 -1.13 6.18 -8.03
C MET A 69 -0.04 6.49 -9.06
N LEU A 70 0.73 7.54 -8.86
CA LEU A 70 1.77 7.95 -9.80
C LEU A 70 2.94 6.96 -9.82
N ALA A 71 3.26 6.34 -8.69
CA ALA A 71 4.36 5.38 -8.57
C ALA A 71 4.03 4.06 -9.30
N THR A 72 2.88 3.45 -9.02
CA THR A 72 2.48 2.15 -9.60
C THR A 72 2.16 2.30 -11.10
N GLY A 73 1.34 3.28 -11.44
CA GLY A 73 0.98 3.52 -12.83
C GLY A 73 2.14 4.01 -13.67
N GLY A 74 3.02 4.86 -13.12
CA GLY A 74 4.24 5.32 -13.79
C GLY A 74 5.23 4.18 -14.04
N SER A 75 5.45 3.32 -13.02
CA SER A 75 6.30 2.13 -13.17
C SER A 75 5.80 1.21 -14.29
N ALA A 76 4.49 0.97 -14.38
CA ALA A 76 3.90 0.14 -15.41
C ALA A 76 4.13 0.71 -16.83
N VAL A 77 3.90 2.02 -17.01
CA VAL A 77 4.10 2.69 -18.31
C VAL A 77 5.57 2.66 -18.74
N ILE A 78 6.49 2.95 -17.82
CA ILE A 78 7.92 2.98 -18.09
C ILE A 78 8.44 1.60 -18.41
N MET A 79 8.10 0.58 -17.63
CA MET A 79 8.57 -0.79 -17.86
C MET A 79 7.99 -1.40 -19.12
N LYS A 80 6.77 -1.04 -19.50
CA LYS A 80 6.21 -1.40 -20.80
C LYS A 80 7.05 -0.82 -21.94
N LYS A 81 7.41 0.47 -21.89
CA LYS A 81 8.29 1.09 -22.91
C LYS A 81 9.68 0.46 -22.94
N MET A 82 10.21 0.06 -21.78
CA MET A 82 11.47 -0.69 -21.72
C MET A 82 11.35 -2.01 -22.48
N GLY A 83 10.23 -2.75 -22.31
CA GLY A 83 9.95 -3.96 -23.07
C GLY A 83 9.74 -3.74 -24.57
N GLU A 84 9.19 -2.58 -24.96
CA GLU A 84 9.09 -2.14 -26.37
C GLU A 84 10.45 -1.73 -26.98
N HIS A 85 11.56 -1.89 -26.25
CA HIS A 85 12.91 -1.43 -26.63
C HIS A 85 13.05 0.08 -26.83
N LYS A 86 12.09 0.89 -26.33
CA LYS A 86 12.11 2.36 -26.35
C LYS A 86 12.79 2.90 -25.09
N THR A 87 14.03 2.45 -24.83
CA THR A 87 14.73 2.73 -23.57
C THR A 87 14.98 4.22 -23.33
N ASP A 88 15.26 4.98 -24.38
CA ASP A 88 15.49 6.42 -24.26
C ASP A 88 14.21 7.18 -23.90
N GLU A 89 13.08 6.83 -24.56
CA GLU A 89 11.79 7.41 -24.22
C GLU A 89 11.37 7.04 -22.79
N ALA A 90 11.63 5.80 -22.36
CA ALA A 90 11.32 5.36 -21.01
C ALA A 90 12.06 6.19 -19.95
N LYS A 91 13.35 6.54 -20.20
CA LYS A 91 14.16 7.38 -19.31
C LYS A 91 13.71 8.85 -19.31
N GLU A 92 13.31 9.38 -20.46
CA GLU A 92 12.73 10.72 -20.55
C GLU A 92 11.42 10.81 -19.78
N ASP A 93 10.53 9.82 -19.96
CA ASP A 93 9.26 9.75 -19.26
C ASP A 93 9.42 9.52 -17.75
N PHE A 94 10.40 8.70 -17.35
CA PHE A 94 10.78 8.53 -15.94
C PHE A 94 11.13 9.90 -15.32
N THR A 95 12.02 10.66 -15.97
CA THR A 95 12.42 11.97 -15.47
C THR A 95 11.23 12.95 -15.43
N PHE A 96 10.38 12.92 -16.47
CA PHE A 96 9.16 13.73 -16.51
C PHE A 96 8.21 13.40 -15.36
N LEU A 97 7.95 12.11 -15.08
CA LEU A 97 7.07 11.69 -13.98
C LEU A 97 7.65 12.04 -12.60
N ILE A 98 8.98 11.97 -12.42
CA ILE A 98 9.61 12.44 -11.17
C ILE A 98 9.43 13.95 -11.03
N LEU A 99 9.59 14.74 -12.08
CA LEU A 99 9.34 16.18 -12.05
C LEU A 99 7.88 16.49 -11.68
N ILE A 100 6.92 15.76 -12.27
CA ILE A 100 5.49 15.88 -11.92
C ILE A 100 5.26 15.56 -10.43
N ASN A 101 5.89 14.52 -9.89
CA ASN A 101 5.78 14.20 -8.47
C ASN A 101 6.28 15.35 -7.59
N VAL A 102 7.37 16.01 -7.95
CA VAL A 102 7.87 17.19 -7.21
C VAL A 102 6.85 18.33 -7.28
N ILE A 103 6.32 18.62 -8.48
CA ILE A 103 5.33 19.69 -8.67
C ILE A 103 4.06 19.38 -7.87
N VAL A 104 3.53 18.16 -7.97
CA VAL A 104 2.33 17.72 -7.23
C VAL A 104 2.58 17.82 -5.72
N GLY A 105 3.75 17.39 -5.23
CA GLY A 105 4.13 17.50 -3.83
C GLY A 105 4.16 18.96 -3.33
N ILE A 106 4.73 19.86 -4.11
CA ILE A 106 4.74 21.31 -3.79
C ILE A 106 3.31 21.87 -3.77
N VAL A 107 2.50 21.54 -4.77
CA VAL A 107 1.10 22.00 -4.84
C VAL A 107 0.30 21.47 -3.64
N MET A 108 0.43 20.20 -3.31
CA MET A 108 -0.25 19.61 -2.14
C MET A 108 0.21 20.24 -0.83
N CYS A 109 1.51 20.53 -0.69
CA CYS A 109 2.05 21.27 0.45
C CYS A 109 1.39 22.64 0.58
N ILE A 110 1.40 23.45 -0.48
CA ILE A 110 0.82 24.81 -0.48
C ILE A 110 -0.68 24.77 -0.21
N VAL A 111 -1.43 23.92 -0.93
CA VAL A 111 -2.88 23.80 -0.73
C VAL A 111 -3.19 23.34 0.68
N GLY A 112 -2.47 22.35 1.20
CA GLY A 112 -2.64 21.85 2.56
C GLY A 112 -2.42 22.95 3.61
N TYR A 113 -1.34 23.74 3.47
CA TYR A 113 -1.08 24.88 4.36
C TYR A 113 -2.17 25.95 4.30
N LEU A 114 -2.70 26.27 3.12
CA LEU A 114 -3.74 27.29 2.96
C LEU A 114 -5.10 26.82 3.49
N THR A 115 -5.38 25.52 3.46
CA THR A 115 -6.72 24.98 3.80
C THR A 115 -6.81 24.37 5.20
N MET A 116 -5.70 23.98 5.84
CA MET A 116 -5.72 23.23 7.10
C MET A 116 -6.48 23.94 8.23
N HIS A 117 -6.28 25.26 8.41
CA HIS A 117 -7.00 26.02 9.44
C HIS A 117 -8.50 26.06 9.20
N GLN A 118 -8.94 26.18 7.94
CA GLN A 118 -10.35 26.20 7.57
C GLN A 118 -11.00 24.83 7.79
N ILE A 119 -10.27 23.74 7.49
CA ILE A 119 -10.75 22.36 7.69
C ILE A 119 -10.97 22.11 9.18
N PHE A 120 -10.01 22.43 10.05
CA PHE A 120 -10.12 22.13 11.48
C PHE A 120 -11.08 23.07 12.20
N ALA A 121 -11.15 24.35 11.83
CA ALA A 121 -12.13 25.29 12.36
C ALA A 121 -13.58 24.83 12.12
N GLY A 122 -13.85 24.17 10.99
CA GLY A 122 -15.17 23.60 10.67
C GLY A 122 -15.56 22.38 11.49
N MET A 123 -14.61 21.76 12.23
CA MET A 123 -14.83 20.51 12.98
C MET A 123 -15.26 20.72 14.45
N ASN A 124 -15.32 21.97 14.95
CA ASN A 124 -15.65 22.29 16.34
C ASN A 124 -14.82 21.52 17.38
N LEU A 125 -13.51 21.44 17.16
CA LEU A 125 -12.58 20.71 18.03
C LEU A 125 -12.27 21.52 19.29
N SER A 126 -11.80 20.84 20.36
CA SER A 126 -11.19 21.52 21.49
C SER A 126 -9.90 22.22 21.05
N SER A 127 -9.57 23.34 21.70
CA SER A 127 -8.38 24.16 21.36
C SER A 127 -7.07 23.36 21.37
N ASP A 128 -6.94 22.38 22.27
CA ASP A 128 -5.75 21.54 22.36
C ASP A 128 -5.66 20.54 21.19
N VAL A 129 -6.76 19.91 20.82
CA VAL A 129 -6.79 18.96 19.69
C VAL A 129 -6.58 19.69 18.37
N GLU A 130 -7.21 20.87 18.19
CA GLU A 130 -6.99 21.69 16.98
C GLU A 130 -5.52 22.11 16.86
N ARG A 131 -4.90 22.55 17.94
CA ARG A 131 -3.47 22.88 17.97
C ARG A 131 -2.63 21.69 17.55
N TYR A 132 -2.86 20.50 18.11
CA TYR A 132 -2.13 19.29 17.73
C TYR A 132 -2.34 18.90 16.27
N CYS A 133 -3.56 19.04 15.72
CA CYS A 133 -3.83 18.81 14.31
C CYS A 133 -3.01 19.72 13.41
N VAL A 134 -2.99 21.03 13.71
CA VAL A 134 -2.23 22.03 12.94
C VAL A 134 -0.73 21.79 13.06
N GLU A 135 -0.22 21.53 14.26
CA GLU A 135 1.20 21.24 14.49
C GLU A 135 1.67 20.01 13.72
N TYR A 136 0.94 18.89 13.83
CA TYR A 136 1.28 17.65 13.16
C TYR A 136 1.21 17.80 11.63
N LEU A 137 0.09 18.29 11.13
CA LEU A 137 -0.15 18.38 9.70
C LEU A 137 0.81 19.38 9.03
N SER A 138 1.09 20.52 9.65
CA SER A 138 2.03 21.49 9.10
C SER A 138 3.43 20.91 8.91
N ARG A 139 3.93 20.14 9.89
CA ARG A 139 5.24 19.48 9.79
C ARG A 139 5.22 18.36 8.76
N TYR A 140 4.16 17.55 8.73
CA TYR A 140 3.99 16.48 7.75
C TYR A 140 3.95 17.01 6.31
N LEU A 141 3.21 18.08 6.06
CA LEU A 141 3.09 18.70 4.73
C LEU A 141 4.43 19.25 4.20
N ALA A 142 5.33 19.70 5.07
CA ALA A 142 6.68 20.11 4.65
C ALA A 142 7.48 18.96 3.99
N PHE A 143 7.16 17.71 4.30
CA PHE A 143 7.79 16.54 3.73
C PHE A 143 7.01 15.89 2.57
N THR A 144 5.97 16.55 2.05
CA THR A 144 5.13 15.96 0.97
C THR A 144 5.95 15.59 -0.25
N VAL A 145 6.91 16.42 -0.67
CA VAL A 145 7.80 16.09 -1.81
C VAL A 145 8.66 14.86 -1.51
N PRO A 146 9.40 14.76 -0.39
CA PRO A 146 10.09 13.53 0.00
C PRO A 146 9.17 12.29 0.05
N ILE A 147 7.94 12.42 0.53
CA ILE A 147 6.97 11.31 0.60
C ILE A 147 6.60 10.81 -0.80
N LEU A 148 6.29 11.72 -1.73
CA LEU A 148 5.99 11.35 -3.11
C LEU A 148 7.21 10.70 -3.77
N LEU A 149 8.38 11.26 -3.60
CA LEU A 149 9.62 10.70 -4.15
C LEU A 149 9.96 9.35 -3.55
N MET A 150 9.77 9.15 -2.26
CA MET A 150 10.01 7.88 -1.59
C MET A 150 9.20 6.74 -2.23
N ASN A 151 7.88 6.90 -2.36
CA ASN A 151 7.01 5.88 -2.98
C ASN A 151 7.41 5.59 -4.43
N ASN A 152 7.71 6.65 -5.20
CA ASN A 152 8.11 6.50 -6.60
C ASN A 152 9.47 5.80 -6.71
N PHE A 153 10.50 6.26 -5.99
CA PHE A 153 11.82 5.66 -6.06
C PHE A 153 11.84 4.23 -5.52
N THR A 154 11.01 3.90 -4.53
CA THR A 154 10.83 2.53 -4.08
C THR A 154 10.47 1.61 -5.23
N LEU A 155 9.42 1.94 -6.01
CA LEU A 155 8.97 1.11 -7.12
C LEU A 155 9.92 1.17 -8.32
N TYR A 156 10.52 2.32 -8.61
CA TYR A 156 11.50 2.43 -9.71
C TYR A 156 12.83 1.72 -9.39
N MET A 157 13.24 1.63 -8.12
CA MET A 157 14.36 0.79 -7.71
C MET A 157 14.06 -0.69 -7.95
N ILE A 158 12.84 -1.14 -7.60
CA ILE A 158 12.40 -2.51 -7.90
C ILE A 158 12.43 -2.75 -9.41
N ALA A 159 11.86 -1.85 -10.20
CA ALA A 159 11.85 -1.90 -11.66
C ALA A 159 13.26 -1.86 -12.29
N SER A 160 14.22 -1.23 -11.60
CA SER A 160 15.63 -1.14 -12.04
C SER A 160 16.51 -2.26 -11.48
N GLU A 161 15.93 -3.40 -11.10
CA GLU A 161 16.65 -4.59 -10.56
C GLU A 161 17.35 -4.34 -9.21
N LYS A 162 16.95 -3.28 -8.49
CA LYS A 162 17.54 -2.89 -7.20
C LYS A 162 16.56 -3.11 -6.03
N ALA A 163 15.79 -4.21 -6.06
CA ALA A 163 14.82 -4.51 -5.02
C ALA A 163 15.44 -4.61 -3.61
N ASN A 164 16.66 -5.18 -3.50
CA ASN A 164 17.39 -5.23 -2.23
C ASN A 164 17.77 -3.83 -1.71
N LEU A 165 18.09 -2.89 -2.60
CA LEU A 165 18.38 -1.51 -2.21
C LEU A 165 17.10 -0.80 -1.76
N SER A 166 15.97 -1.03 -2.45
CA SER A 166 14.67 -0.54 -2.04
C SER A 166 14.29 -1.02 -0.63
N LEU A 167 14.49 -2.32 -0.36
CA LEU A 167 14.33 -2.91 0.98
C LEU A 167 15.25 -2.22 2.00
N ALA A 168 16.54 -2.10 1.70
CA ALA A 168 17.50 -1.49 2.62
C ALA A 168 17.13 -0.03 2.96
N CYS A 169 16.72 0.77 1.96
CA CYS A 169 16.27 2.14 2.17
C CYS A 169 15.01 2.20 3.04
N SER A 170 14.03 1.33 2.79
CA SER A 170 12.77 1.30 3.55
C SER A 170 13.02 0.88 5.01
N VAL A 171 13.86 -0.13 5.23
CA VAL A 171 14.22 -0.56 6.58
C VAL A 171 15.02 0.53 7.31
N THR A 172 16.02 1.12 6.66
CA THR A 172 16.79 2.21 7.26
C THR A 172 15.92 3.41 7.58
N GLY A 173 15.01 3.80 6.68
CA GLY A 173 14.07 4.89 6.90
C GLY A 173 13.11 4.62 8.06
N GLY A 174 12.58 3.40 8.15
CA GLY A 174 11.70 3.01 9.26
C GLY A 174 12.42 2.93 10.61
N VAL A 175 13.63 2.37 10.65
CA VAL A 175 14.44 2.35 11.88
C VAL A 175 14.84 3.76 12.29
N LEU A 176 15.25 4.61 11.34
CA LEU A 176 15.58 6.01 11.61
C LEU A 176 14.39 6.76 12.18
N ASN A 177 13.19 6.55 11.62
CA ASN A 177 11.98 7.17 12.15
C ASN A 177 11.74 6.73 13.60
N MET A 178 11.75 5.41 13.93
CA MET A 178 11.54 4.93 15.31
C MET A 178 12.56 5.52 16.29
N VAL A 179 13.83 5.65 15.89
CA VAL A 179 14.87 6.27 16.72
C VAL A 179 14.59 7.77 16.90
N LEU A 180 14.24 8.47 15.82
CA LEU A 180 13.95 9.90 15.86
C LEU A 180 12.65 10.20 16.62
N ASP A 181 11.63 9.34 16.56
CA ASP A 181 10.43 9.47 17.39
C ASP A 181 10.80 9.49 18.87
N TYR A 182 11.60 8.52 19.30
CA TYR A 182 12.07 8.49 20.69
C TYR A 182 12.88 9.75 21.05
N VAL A 183 13.83 10.14 20.21
CA VAL A 183 14.69 11.32 20.44
C VAL A 183 13.88 12.61 20.47
N PHE A 184 13.00 12.82 19.51
CA PHE A 184 12.27 14.09 19.39
C PHE A 184 11.10 14.18 20.38
N ILE A 185 10.42 13.08 20.67
CA ILE A 185 9.30 13.09 21.59
C ILE A 185 9.79 13.04 23.05
N ALA A 186 10.61 12.01 23.39
CA ALA A 186 11.03 11.78 24.76
C ALA A 186 12.31 12.52 25.16
N GLY A 187 13.23 12.77 24.21
CA GLY A 187 14.54 13.40 24.49
C GLY A 187 14.51 14.93 24.41
N VAL A 188 13.86 15.49 23.38
CA VAL A 188 13.84 16.93 23.10
C VAL A 188 12.50 17.58 23.45
N ASP A 189 11.48 16.78 23.81
CA ASP A 189 10.11 17.24 24.17
C ASP A 189 9.42 18.06 23.05
N MET A 190 9.61 17.63 21.79
CA MET A 190 8.96 18.26 20.65
C MET A 190 7.49 17.85 20.47
N GLY A 191 6.98 16.95 21.31
CA GLY A 191 5.62 16.46 21.26
C GLY A 191 5.25 15.89 19.88
N ILE A 192 4.04 16.18 19.42
CA ILE A 192 3.48 15.66 18.17
C ILE A 192 4.23 16.19 16.91
N SER A 193 4.83 17.36 16.99
CA SER A 193 5.68 17.91 15.92
C SER A 193 6.90 17.02 15.67
N GLY A 194 7.47 16.44 16.75
CA GLY A 194 8.58 15.49 16.68
C GLY A 194 8.23 14.26 15.87
N ALA A 195 7.07 13.67 16.11
CA ALA A 195 6.58 12.50 15.36
C ALA A 195 6.45 12.80 13.85
N ALA A 196 5.86 13.93 13.47
CA ALA A 196 5.72 14.31 12.07
C ALA A 196 7.08 14.52 11.37
N ILE A 197 8.04 15.15 12.05
CA ILE A 197 9.39 15.38 11.53
C ILE A 197 10.16 14.04 11.40
N ALA A 198 10.07 13.19 12.40
CA ALA A 198 10.72 11.87 12.37
C ALA A 198 10.22 11.03 11.19
N THR A 199 8.90 11.01 10.96
CA THR A 199 8.29 10.32 9.81
C THR A 199 8.79 10.92 8.49
N GLY A 200 8.81 12.25 8.37
CA GLY A 200 9.30 12.94 7.18
C GLY A 200 10.77 12.67 6.88
N LEU A 201 11.63 12.65 7.89
CA LEU A 201 13.05 12.33 7.77
C LEU A 201 13.27 10.85 7.40
N GLY A 202 12.51 9.92 7.98
CA GLY A 202 12.52 8.51 7.61
C GLY A 202 12.22 8.30 6.13
N TYR A 203 11.19 8.94 5.61
CA TYR A 203 10.84 8.88 4.18
C TYR A 203 11.87 9.58 3.29
N SER A 204 12.55 10.60 3.78
CA SER A 204 13.59 11.32 3.05
C SER A 204 14.80 10.46 2.73
N VAL A 205 15.08 9.40 3.49
CA VAL A 205 16.17 8.45 3.22
C VAL A 205 16.05 7.87 1.81
N THR A 206 14.90 7.27 1.49
CA THR A 206 14.66 6.68 0.16
C THR A 206 14.63 7.75 -0.93
N ALA A 207 14.08 8.93 -0.66
CA ALA A 207 14.06 10.03 -1.60
C ALA A 207 15.48 10.48 -1.99
N VAL A 208 16.36 10.69 -1.00
CA VAL A 208 17.75 11.11 -1.22
C VAL A 208 18.55 10.01 -1.92
N VAL A 209 18.49 8.77 -1.42
CA VAL A 209 19.18 7.64 -2.06
C VAL A 209 18.71 7.45 -3.50
N GLY A 210 17.42 7.60 -3.77
CA GLY A 210 16.85 7.52 -5.11
C GLY A 210 17.43 8.56 -6.05
N LEU A 211 17.54 9.82 -5.61
CA LEU A 211 18.19 10.88 -6.40
C LEU A 211 19.61 10.49 -6.78
N PHE A 212 20.41 9.98 -5.84
CA PHE A 212 21.78 9.54 -6.12
C PHE A 212 21.82 8.37 -7.09
N VAL A 213 21.01 7.33 -6.86
CA VAL A 213 20.98 6.11 -7.68
C VAL A 213 20.62 6.40 -9.12
N PHE A 214 19.61 7.23 -9.35
CA PHE A 214 19.12 7.55 -10.68
C PHE A 214 19.88 8.69 -11.37
N SER A 215 20.76 9.39 -10.66
CA SER A 215 21.74 10.31 -11.27
C SER A 215 22.88 9.57 -11.97
N HIS A 216 23.14 8.30 -11.62
CA HIS A 216 24.21 7.52 -12.24
C HIS A 216 23.75 6.85 -13.53
N LYS A 217 24.45 7.12 -14.64
CA LYS A 217 24.15 6.55 -15.98
C LYS A 217 24.24 5.02 -16.07
N LYS A 218 24.84 4.35 -15.09
CA LYS A 218 24.93 2.87 -15.01
C LYS A 218 23.63 2.21 -14.56
N SER A 219 22.67 2.98 -14.02
CA SER A 219 21.36 2.44 -13.64
C SER A 219 20.51 2.18 -14.89
N LEU A 220 19.69 1.12 -14.86
CA LEU A 220 18.75 0.78 -15.96
C LEU A 220 17.85 1.98 -16.29
N LEU A 221 17.25 2.59 -15.28
CA LEU A 221 16.65 3.91 -15.34
C LEU A 221 17.63 4.93 -14.79
N HIS A 222 17.78 6.06 -15.44
CA HIS A 222 18.56 7.21 -14.99
C HIS A 222 17.98 8.50 -15.53
N PHE A 223 18.25 9.61 -14.86
CA PHE A 223 17.74 10.91 -15.28
C PHE A 223 18.31 11.28 -16.68
N LYS A 224 17.39 11.65 -17.57
CA LYS A 224 17.63 12.19 -18.90
C LYS A 224 16.81 13.47 -19.05
N LYS A 225 17.10 14.30 -20.03
CA LYS A 225 16.32 15.52 -20.30
C LYS A 225 14.84 15.16 -20.45
N PRO A 226 13.94 15.69 -19.59
CA PRO A 226 12.53 15.34 -19.62
C PRO A 226 11.87 15.88 -20.90
N VAL A 227 10.96 15.08 -21.45
CA VAL A 227 10.08 15.50 -22.55
C VAL A 227 8.66 15.57 -22.00
N LEU A 228 8.00 16.71 -22.17
CA LEU A 228 6.66 16.93 -21.63
C LEU A 228 5.62 16.17 -22.46
N ARG A 229 5.31 14.94 -22.06
CA ARG A 229 4.32 14.08 -22.73
C ARG A 229 3.11 13.88 -21.82
N PHE A 230 2.13 14.77 -21.86
CA PHE A 230 0.92 14.68 -21.04
C PHE A 230 0.19 13.33 -21.17
N LYS A 231 0.26 12.66 -22.32
CA LYS A 231 -0.28 11.30 -22.51
C LYS A 231 0.32 10.28 -21.53
N VAL A 232 1.61 10.44 -21.19
CA VAL A 232 2.31 9.58 -20.23
C VAL A 232 1.77 9.80 -18.83
N LEU A 233 1.56 11.07 -18.44
CA LEU A 233 0.96 11.42 -17.14
C LEU A 233 -0.46 10.86 -17.02
N VAL A 234 -1.30 11.06 -18.04
CA VAL A 234 -2.66 10.50 -18.05
C VAL A 234 -2.64 8.97 -17.97
N SER A 235 -1.74 8.33 -18.72
CA SER A 235 -1.58 6.86 -18.68
C SER A 235 -1.10 6.38 -17.31
N ALA A 236 -0.16 7.08 -16.68
CA ALA A 236 0.29 6.76 -15.33
C ALA A 236 -0.83 6.92 -14.30
N ALA A 237 -1.55 8.05 -14.33
CA ALA A 237 -2.67 8.30 -13.43
C ALA A 237 -3.80 7.27 -13.60
N THR A 238 -4.21 6.98 -14.84
CA THR A 238 -5.27 5.98 -15.11
C THR A 238 -4.86 4.56 -14.72
N ASN A 239 -3.61 4.17 -14.95
CA ASN A 239 -3.12 2.84 -14.56
C ASN A 239 -3.00 2.69 -13.04
N GLY A 240 -2.61 3.74 -12.33
CA GLY A 240 -2.47 3.70 -10.88
C GLY A 240 -3.76 4.07 -10.10
N CYS A 241 -4.84 4.42 -10.78
CA CYS A 241 -6.10 4.85 -10.16
C CYS A 241 -6.69 3.78 -9.22
N SER A 242 -6.43 2.49 -9.50
CA SER A 242 -6.83 1.37 -8.63
C SER A 242 -6.20 1.47 -7.24
N GLU A 243 -4.92 1.78 -7.15
CA GLU A 243 -4.20 1.92 -5.88
C GLU A 243 -4.69 3.16 -5.10
N MET A 244 -4.90 4.27 -5.80
CA MET A 244 -5.48 5.47 -5.20
C MET A 244 -6.88 5.17 -4.63
N ALA A 245 -7.75 4.51 -5.40
CA ALA A 245 -9.09 4.17 -4.96
C ALA A 245 -9.04 3.27 -3.71
N THR A 246 -8.20 2.24 -3.70
CA THR A 246 -8.02 1.35 -2.55
C THR A 246 -7.57 2.13 -1.30
N ALA A 247 -6.59 3.01 -1.44
CA ALA A 247 -6.06 3.79 -0.34
C ALA A 247 -7.14 4.71 0.27
N LEU A 248 -7.89 5.44 -0.54
CA LEU A 248 -8.95 6.34 -0.08
C LEU A 248 -10.11 5.61 0.59
N VAL A 249 -10.49 4.44 0.05
CA VAL A 249 -11.61 3.64 0.57
C VAL A 249 -11.27 2.99 1.90
N THR A 250 -10.02 2.65 2.16
CA THR A 250 -9.62 1.95 3.40
C THR A 250 -10.08 2.66 4.65
N GLY A 251 -9.96 4.00 4.71
CA GLY A 251 -10.44 4.79 5.84
C GLY A 251 -11.95 4.70 6.06
N ILE A 252 -12.72 4.74 4.96
CA ILE A 252 -14.20 4.65 5.00
C ILE A 252 -14.62 3.28 5.53
N ILE A 253 -14.00 2.21 5.05
CA ILE A 253 -14.30 0.84 5.49
C ILE A 253 -13.95 0.63 6.94
N THR A 254 -12.81 1.13 7.41
CA THR A 254 -12.44 1.07 8.83
C THR A 254 -13.49 1.78 9.70
N MET A 255 -13.94 2.97 9.28
CA MET A 255 -14.99 3.70 9.99
C MET A 255 -16.32 2.91 10.02
N MET A 256 -16.70 2.27 8.92
CA MET A 256 -17.91 1.43 8.84
C MET A 256 -17.82 0.25 9.82
N PHE A 257 -16.70 -0.47 9.85
CA PHE A 257 -16.51 -1.57 10.79
C PHE A 257 -16.60 -1.10 12.24
N ASN A 258 -15.91 0.00 12.58
CA ASN A 258 -15.93 0.55 13.93
C ASN A 258 -17.34 0.99 14.33
N TRP A 259 -18.06 1.71 13.46
CA TRP A 259 -19.42 2.17 13.74
C TRP A 259 -20.39 0.99 13.90
N THR A 260 -20.31 0.00 13.02
CA THR A 260 -21.18 -1.19 13.10
C THR A 260 -20.90 -1.99 14.36
N MET A 261 -19.61 -2.22 14.69
CA MET A 261 -19.25 -2.94 15.92
C MET A 261 -19.62 -2.18 17.20
N LEU A 262 -19.45 -0.86 17.20
CA LEU A 262 -19.87 -0.02 18.32
C LEU A 262 -21.38 -0.16 18.58
N HIS A 263 -22.18 -0.23 17.50
CA HIS A 263 -23.64 -0.39 17.61
C HIS A 263 -24.06 -1.78 18.12
N TYR A 264 -23.40 -2.86 17.68
CA TYR A 264 -23.81 -4.24 17.99
C TYR A 264 -23.19 -4.77 19.28
N VAL A 265 -21.99 -4.36 19.67
CA VAL A 265 -21.19 -4.94 20.74
C VAL A 265 -20.71 -3.88 21.74
N GLY A 266 -20.49 -2.64 21.28
CA GLY A 266 -19.86 -1.59 22.07
C GLY A 266 -18.35 -1.50 21.85
N GLU A 267 -17.63 -0.91 22.81
CA GLU A 267 -16.19 -0.64 22.72
C GLU A 267 -15.35 -1.90 22.57
N ASP A 268 -15.72 -2.99 23.22
CA ASP A 268 -15.04 -4.29 23.09
C ASP A 268 -15.07 -4.81 21.64
N GLY A 269 -16.16 -4.54 20.93
CA GLY A 269 -16.29 -4.87 19.49
C GLY A 269 -15.31 -4.09 18.62
N VAL A 270 -15.15 -2.80 18.89
CA VAL A 270 -14.20 -1.94 18.17
C VAL A 270 -12.75 -2.41 18.40
N ALA A 271 -12.43 -2.75 19.66
CA ALA A 271 -11.12 -3.29 20.01
C ALA A 271 -10.83 -4.62 19.28
N ALA A 272 -11.82 -5.53 19.23
CA ALA A 272 -11.69 -6.80 18.53
C ALA A 272 -11.50 -6.62 17.02
N VAL A 273 -12.25 -5.69 16.38
CA VAL A 273 -12.05 -5.34 14.95
C VAL A 273 -10.64 -4.83 14.69
N THR A 274 -10.13 -3.96 15.53
CA THR A 274 -8.79 -3.39 15.38
C THR A 274 -7.73 -4.49 15.35
N ILE A 275 -7.82 -5.48 16.24
CA ILE A 275 -6.90 -6.64 16.25
C ILE A 275 -6.97 -7.40 14.92
N ILE A 276 -8.17 -7.68 14.42
CA ILE A 276 -8.35 -8.41 13.16
C ILE A 276 -7.85 -7.60 11.97
N MET A 277 -8.08 -6.28 11.96
CA MET A 277 -7.57 -5.40 10.91
C MET A 277 -6.04 -5.41 10.84
N TYR A 278 -5.32 -5.47 11.97
CA TYR A 278 -3.87 -5.63 11.97
C TYR A 278 -3.43 -6.96 11.36
N VAL A 279 -4.13 -8.07 11.66
CA VAL A 279 -3.84 -9.37 11.05
C VAL A 279 -4.06 -9.32 9.54
N LEU A 280 -5.19 -8.76 9.09
CA LEU A 280 -5.51 -8.61 7.66
C LEU A 280 -4.49 -7.70 6.94
N MET A 281 -4.08 -6.60 7.56
CA MET A 281 -3.07 -5.68 7.03
C MET A 281 -1.73 -6.39 6.85
N PHE A 282 -1.28 -7.14 7.85
CA PHE A 282 -0.03 -7.89 7.81
C PHE A 282 -0.04 -8.94 6.70
N VAL A 283 -1.11 -9.72 6.57
CA VAL A 283 -1.24 -10.73 5.52
C VAL A 283 -1.38 -10.09 4.13
N SER A 284 -2.14 -9.01 4.01
CA SER A 284 -2.27 -8.27 2.74
C SER A 284 -0.93 -7.71 2.26
N SER A 285 -0.04 -7.32 3.18
CA SER A 285 1.28 -6.81 2.83
C SER A 285 2.17 -7.86 2.15
N LEU A 286 2.01 -9.16 2.48
CA LEU A 286 2.70 -10.25 1.78
C LEU A 286 2.33 -10.28 0.29
N TYR A 287 1.05 -10.21 -0.02
CA TYR A 287 0.54 -10.25 -1.40
C TYR A 287 0.84 -8.97 -2.17
N THR A 288 0.74 -7.82 -1.51
CA THR A 288 1.11 -6.53 -2.11
C THR A 288 2.60 -6.50 -2.45
N GLY A 289 3.46 -6.97 -1.54
CA GLY A 289 4.89 -7.07 -1.78
C GLY A 289 5.23 -8.01 -2.94
N TYR A 290 4.55 -9.17 -3.02
CA TYR A 290 4.69 -10.07 -4.16
C TYR A 290 4.26 -9.38 -5.47
N SER A 291 3.11 -8.73 -5.47
CA SER A 291 2.57 -8.01 -6.64
C SER A 291 3.53 -6.91 -7.12
N TYR A 292 4.06 -6.10 -6.22
CA TYR A 292 5.04 -5.05 -6.55
C TYR A 292 6.34 -5.62 -7.12
N GLY A 293 6.80 -6.77 -6.60
CA GLY A 293 8.00 -7.43 -7.10
C GLY A 293 7.85 -7.96 -8.53
N VAL A 294 6.68 -8.49 -8.89
CA VAL A 294 6.46 -9.08 -10.23
C VAL A 294 5.87 -8.09 -11.25
N ALA A 295 5.28 -6.98 -10.80
CA ALA A 295 4.64 -6.00 -11.70
C ALA A 295 5.59 -5.45 -12.80
N PRO A 296 6.86 -5.09 -12.52
CA PRO A 296 7.77 -4.65 -13.57
C PRO A 296 8.03 -5.71 -14.63
N MET A 297 8.12 -7.01 -14.23
CA MET A 297 8.30 -8.12 -15.16
C MET A 297 7.08 -8.31 -16.07
N LEU A 298 5.87 -8.22 -15.49
CA LEU A 298 4.62 -8.28 -16.25
C LEU A 298 4.54 -7.16 -17.29
N SER A 299 4.87 -5.92 -16.89
CA SER A 299 4.86 -4.75 -17.76
C SER A 299 5.89 -4.87 -18.87
N PHE A 300 7.09 -5.36 -18.55
CA PHE A 300 8.18 -5.54 -19.51
C PHE A 300 7.82 -6.61 -20.57
N TYR A 301 7.39 -7.81 -20.15
CA TYR A 301 7.03 -8.87 -21.10
C TYR A 301 5.80 -8.53 -21.93
N TYR A 302 4.87 -7.76 -21.37
CA TYR A 302 3.77 -7.21 -22.15
C TYR A 302 4.24 -6.22 -23.21
N GLY A 303 5.19 -5.34 -22.88
CA GLY A 303 5.82 -4.41 -23.83
C GLY A 303 6.61 -5.13 -24.93
N GLU A 304 7.36 -6.17 -24.55
CA GLU A 304 8.13 -7.05 -25.47
C GLU A 304 7.19 -7.90 -26.36
N GLN A 305 5.89 -7.92 -26.08
CA GLN A 305 4.90 -8.84 -26.70
C GLN A 305 5.26 -10.33 -26.57
N ASN A 306 6.00 -10.67 -25.54
CA ASN A 306 6.44 -12.03 -25.26
C ASN A 306 5.38 -12.79 -24.47
N HIS A 307 4.37 -13.28 -25.19
CA HIS A 307 3.23 -13.98 -24.60
C HIS A 307 3.65 -15.27 -23.88
N GLU A 308 4.71 -15.93 -24.31
CA GLU A 308 5.19 -17.17 -23.65
C GLU A 308 5.72 -16.87 -22.25
N LYS A 309 6.62 -15.86 -22.13
CA LYS A 309 7.15 -15.44 -20.83
C LYS A 309 6.05 -14.88 -19.94
N LEU A 310 5.14 -14.08 -20.52
CA LEU A 310 4.00 -13.50 -19.78
C LEU A 310 3.10 -14.60 -19.20
N LYS A 311 2.68 -15.57 -20.02
CA LYS A 311 1.87 -16.71 -19.61
C LYS A 311 2.54 -17.53 -18.51
N LYS A 312 3.84 -17.81 -18.67
CA LYS A 312 4.63 -18.54 -17.67
C LYS A 312 4.74 -17.78 -16.36
N LEU A 313 4.97 -16.46 -16.40
CA LEU A 313 5.04 -15.61 -15.21
C LEU A 313 3.71 -15.60 -14.46
N VAL A 314 2.59 -15.42 -15.16
CA VAL A 314 1.25 -15.44 -14.55
C VAL A 314 0.96 -16.83 -13.95
N ALA A 315 1.26 -17.91 -14.65
CA ALA A 315 1.03 -19.26 -14.13
C ALA A 315 1.86 -19.57 -12.87
N VAL A 316 3.14 -19.15 -12.85
CA VAL A 316 3.99 -19.30 -11.65
C VAL A 316 3.49 -18.42 -10.51
N SER A 317 3.09 -17.18 -10.82
CA SER A 317 2.55 -16.26 -9.81
C SER A 317 1.29 -16.81 -9.13
N LEU A 318 0.35 -17.39 -9.90
CA LEU A 318 -0.84 -18.01 -9.34
C LEU A 318 -0.49 -19.18 -8.41
N LYS A 319 0.51 -20.00 -8.76
CA LYS A 319 0.99 -21.08 -7.89
C LYS A 319 1.61 -20.56 -6.59
N VAL A 320 2.43 -19.51 -6.68
CA VAL A 320 3.04 -18.87 -5.50
C VAL A 320 1.98 -18.27 -4.59
N ILE A 321 1.00 -17.56 -5.15
CA ILE A 321 -0.10 -16.97 -4.39
C ILE A 321 -0.92 -18.08 -3.71
N THR A 322 -1.27 -19.17 -4.43
CA THR A 322 -1.96 -20.32 -3.83
C THR A 322 -1.18 -20.87 -2.64
N PHE A 323 0.14 -21.05 -2.80
CA PHE A 323 1.00 -21.56 -1.73
C PHE A 323 1.02 -20.62 -0.52
N ILE A 324 1.20 -19.31 -0.73
CA ILE A 324 1.17 -18.30 0.34
C ILE A 324 -0.22 -18.31 0.99
N SER A 325 -1.32 -18.38 0.22
CA SER A 325 -2.69 -18.38 0.74
C SER A 325 -2.96 -19.60 1.63
N VAL A 326 -2.53 -20.77 1.24
CA VAL A 326 -2.68 -21.99 2.07
C VAL A 326 -1.90 -21.85 3.39
N ILE A 327 -0.66 -21.36 3.31
CA ILE A 327 0.16 -21.14 4.52
C ILE A 327 -0.45 -20.10 5.44
N THR A 328 -0.88 -18.94 4.90
CA THR A 328 -1.44 -17.85 5.71
C THR A 328 -2.77 -18.23 6.35
N VAL A 329 -3.63 -18.97 5.64
CA VAL A 329 -4.88 -19.52 6.20
C VAL A 329 -4.56 -20.51 7.33
N ALA A 330 -3.67 -21.47 7.09
CA ALA A 330 -3.29 -22.46 8.10
C ALA A 330 -2.64 -21.78 9.32
N ALA A 331 -1.70 -20.87 9.09
CA ALA A 331 -1.03 -20.13 10.16
C ALA A 331 -2.02 -19.26 10.96
N SER A 332 -2.88 -18.49 10.28
CA SER A 332 -3.87 -17.65 10.95
C SER A 332 -4.86 -18.47 11.77
N PHE A 333 -5.32 -19.63 11.26
CA PHE A 333 -6.24 -20.50 11.97
C PHE A 333 -5.59 -21.17 13.18
N LEU A 334 -4.39 -21.73 13.02
CA LEU A 334 -3.67 -22.43 14.09
C LEU A 334 -3.16 -21.46 15.17
N LEU A 335 -2.68 -20.29 14.74
CA LEU A 335 -2.08 -19.29 15.62
C LEU A 335 -3.07 -18.20 16.08
N THR A 336 -4.38 -18.36 15.81
CA THR A 336 -5.40 -17.37 16.19
C THR A 336 -5.30 -16.96 17.67
N LYS A 337 -5.26 -17.92 18.59
CA LYS A 337 -5.19 -17.62 20.03
C LYS A 337 -3.90 -16.88 20.42
N PRO A 338 -2.68 -17.36 20.08
CA PRO A 338 -1.47 -16.63 20.41
C PRO A 338 -1.40 -15.25 19.72
N LEU A 339 -1.87 -15.11 18.48
CA LEU A 339 -1.93 -13.82 17.79
C LEU A 339 -2.81 -12.80 18.52
N VAL A 340 -4.01 -13.22 18.91
CA VAL A 340 -4.93 -12.35 19.67
C VAL A 340 -4.37 -12.05 21.07
N SER A 341 -3.70 -13.02 21.70
CA SER A 341 -3.12 -12.84 23.04
C SER A 341 -2.00 -11.81 23.11
N VAL A 342 -1.38 -11.44 21.97
CA VAL A 342 -0.42 -10.32 21.90
C VAL A 342 -1.10 -8.99 22.22
N PHE A 343 -2.38 -8.84 21.87
CA PHE A 343 -3.12 -7.58 21.98
C PHE A 343 -4.13 -7.57 23.14
N ALA A 344 -4.73 -8.72 23.45
CA ALA A 344 -5.76 -8.86 24.48
C ALA A 344 -5.47 -10.03 25.40
N ARG A 345 -5.52 -9.81 26.73
CA ARG A 345 -5.33 -10.86 27.72
C ARG A 345 -6.46 -11.89 27.64
N LEU A 346 -6.19 -13.12 28.06
CA LEU A 346 -7.12 -14.26 28.00
C LEU A 346 -8.42 -14.04 28.81
N ASP A 347 -8.34 -13.26 29.87
CA ASP A 347 -9.46 -12.93 30.80
C ASP A 347 -10.32 -11.75 30.27
N ASN A 348 -9.89 -11.06 29.21
CA ASN A 348 -10.61 -9.93 28.63
C ASN A 348 -11.70 -10.42 27.66
N PRO A 349 -12.95 -9.92 27.72
CA PRO A 349 -14.02 -10.25 26.78
C PRO A 349 -13.63 -10.04 25.29
N VAL A 350 -12.79 -9.03 25.01
CA VAL A 350 -12.23 -8.74 23.68
C VAL A 350 -11.50 -9.95 23.09
N HIS A 351 -10.81 -10.75 23.93
CA HIS A 351 -10.04 -11.90 23.46
C HIS A 351 -10.94 -12.96 22.79
N ALA A 352 -12.03 -13.37 23.46
CA ALA A 352 -12.95 -14.38 22.93
C ALA A 352 -13.62 -13.89 21.63
N LEU A 353 -14.01 -12.60 21.60
CA LEU A 353 -14.62 -11.96 20.45
C LEU A 353 -13.65 -11.90 19.26
N ALA A 354 -12.41 -11.45 19.48
CA ALA A 354 -11.38 -11.38 18.45
C ALA A 354 -10.96 -12.76 17.94
N VAL A 355 -10.88 -13.78 18.79
CA VAL A 355 -10.61 -15.17 18.38
C VAL A 355 -11.71 -15.69 17.45
N THR A 356 -12.97 -15.46 17.79
CA THR A 356 -14.11 -15.87 16.94
C THR A 356 -14.08 -15.13 15.61
N GLY A 357 -13.95 -13.80 15.65
CA GLY A 357 -13.86 -12.95 14.45
C GLY A 357 -12.69 -13.32 13.55
N ASN A 358 -11.48 -13.51 14.11
CA ASN A 358 -10.30 -13.87 13.31
C ASN A 358 -10.46 -15.23 12.62
N ARG A 359 -11.05 -16.23 13.29
CA ARG A 359 -11.33 -17.53 12.69
C ARG A 359 -12.25 -17.43 11.48
N ILE A 360 -13.29 -16.60 11.56
CA ILE A 360 -14.22 -16.36 10.46
C ILE A 360 -13.50 -15.59 9.34
N CYS A 361 -12.80 -14.50 9.68
CA CYS A 361 -12.07 -13.67 8.73
C CYS A 361 -10.89 -14.41 8.05
N THR A 362 -10.34 -15.45 8.67
CA THR A 362 -9.26 -16.27 8.11
C THR A 362 -9.60 -16.82 6.71
N VAL A 363 -10.88 -17.12 6.45
CA VAL A 363 -11.34 -17.58 5.13
C VAL A 363 -11.05 -16.55 4.03
N ALA A 364 -11.14 -15.27 4.35
CA ALA A 364 -10.83 -14.19 3.40
C ALA A 364 -9.38 -14.22 2.93
N LEU A 365 -8.44 -14.66 3.77
CA LEU A 365 -7.01 -14.71 3.48
C LEU A 365 -6.68 -15.57 2.27
N PHE A 366 -7.53 -16.57 1.98
CA PHE A 366 -7.37 -17.39 0.78
C PHE A 366 -7.63 -16.58 -0.50
N PHE A 367 -8.58 -15.66 -0.48
CA PHE A 367 -9.04 -14.92 -1.66
C PHE A 367 -8.27 -13.61 -1.89
N ILE A 368 -7.84 -12.96 -0.82
CA ILE A 368 -7.17 -11.64 -0.83
C ILE A 368 -5.99 -11.61 -1.80
N GLY A 369 -5.15 -12.65 -1.78
CA GLY A 369 -3.95 -12.71 -2.62
C GLY A 369 -4.24 -12.73 -4.11
N PHE A 370 -5.24 -13.49 -4.53
CA PHE A 370 -5.67 -13.53 -5.93
C PHE A 370 -6.24 -12.20 -6.41
N ASN A 371 -7.03 -11.54 -5.57
CA ASN A 371 -7.65 -10.26 -5.90
C ASN A 371 -6.61 -9.12 -6.00
N ILE A 372 -5.65 -9.06 -5.06
CA ILE A 372 -4.55 -8.09 -5.10
C ILE A 372 -3.71 -8.30 -6.36
N PHE A 373 -3.33 -9.54 -6.64
CA PHE A 373 -2.53 -9.86 -7.82
C PHE A 373 -3.28 -9.56 -9.12
N ALA A 374 -4.57 -9.88 -9.22
CA ALA A 374 -5.36 -9.61 -10.41
C ALA A 374 -5.42 -8.09 -10.71
N SER A 375 -5.68 -7.25 -9.70
CA SER A 375 -5.66 -5.81 -9.85
C SER A 375 -4.27 -5.31 -10.27
N GLY A 376 -3.21 -5.70 -9.58
CA GLY A 376 -1.83 -5.32 -9.91
C GLY A 376 -1.38 -5.80 -11.28
N MET A 377 -1.80 -7.00 -11.71
CA MET A 377 -1.53 -7.53 -13.04
C MET A 377 -2.18 -6.66 -14.13
N PHE A 378 -3.46 -6.27 -13.99
CA PHE A 378 -4.10 -5.39 -14.99
C PHE A 378 -3.48 -3.99 -15.02
N THR A 379 -3.02 -3.46 -13.88
CA THR A 379 -2.21 -2.24 -13.83
C THR A 379 -0.91 -2.42 -14.64
N ALA A 380 -0.19 -3.50 -14.41
CA ALA A 380 1.05 -3.82 -15.12
C ALA A 380 0.84 -4.01 -16.64
N LEU A 381 -0.30 -4.60 -17.04
CA LEU A 381 -0.71 -4.74 -18.44
C LEU A 381 -1.26 -3.44 -19.06
N SER A 382 -1.08 -2.31 -18.40
CA SER A 382 -1.57 -0.99 -18.86
C SER A 382 -3.09 -0.96 -19.07
N ASN A 383 -3.87 -1.70 -18.28
CA ASN A 383 -5.33 -1.67 -18.28
C ASN A 383 -5.87 -1.14 -16.96
N GLY A 384 -5.57 0.14 -16.69
CA GLY A 384 -5.95 0.80 -15.46
C GLY A 384 -7.45 0.82 -15.19
N VAL A 385 -8.30 0.84 -16.24
CA VAL A 385 -9.76 0.80 -16.08
C VAL A 385 -10.20 -0.52 -15.46
N VAL A 386 -9.74 -1.65 -15.97
CA VAL A 386 -10.07 -2.98 -15.42
C VAL A 386 -9.51 -3.13 -14.02
N SER A 387 -8.27 -2.68 -13.79
CA SER A 387 -7.67 -2.68 -12.46
C SER A 387 -8.48 -1.83 -11.47
N ALA A 388 -8.90 -0.61 -11.87
CA ALA A 388 -9.72 0.27 -11.03
C ALA A 388 -11.10 -0.34 -10.72
N VAL A 389 -11.76 -0.96 -11.70
CA VAL A 389 -13.04 -1.66 -11.48
C VAL A 389 -12.86 -2.79 -10.47
N LEU A 390 -11.80 -3.60 -10.59
CA LEU A 390 -11.52 -4.68 -9.63
C LEU A 390 -11.26 -4.13 -8.23
N ALA A 391 -10.36 -3.16 -8.12
CA ALA A 391 -9.96 -2.59 -6.84
C ALA A 391 -11.13 -1.90 -6.14
N PHE A 392 -11.89 -1.07 -6.84
CA PHE A 392 -13.02 -0.35 -6.28
C PHE A 392 -14.19 -1.28 -5.92
N SER A 393 -14.52 -2.24 -6.80
CA SER A 393 -15.57 -3.23 -6.50
C SER A 393 -15.22 -4.06 -5.27
N ARG A 394 -13.97 -4.52 -5.16
CA ARG A 394 -13.47 -5.29 -4.02
C ARG A 394 -13.49 -4.47 -2.74
N SER A 395 -12.83 -3.31 -2.77
CA SER A 395 -12.58 -2.54 -1.55
C SER A 395 -13.83 -1.79 -1.05
N PHE A 396 -14.71 -1.37 -1.96
CA PHE A 396 -15.86 -0.54 -1.60
C PHE A 396 -17.19 -1.25 -1.84
N VAL A 397 -17.52 -1.58 -3.11
CA VAL A 397 -18.89 -2.01 -3.45
C VAL A 397 -19.28 -3.29 -2.74
N PHE A 398 -18.46 -4.33 -2.86
CA PHE A 398 -18.77 -5.62 -2.25
C PHE A 398 -18.67 -5.58 -0.73
N MET A 399 -17.74 -4.80 -0.19
CA MET A 399 -17.62 -4.62 1.24
C MET A 399 -18.81 -3.86 1.82
N LEU A 400 -19.27 -2.79 1.13
CA LEU A 400 -20.45 -2.03 1.53
C LEU A 400 -21.70 -2.91 1.54
N ILE A 401 -21.92 -3.68 0.47
CA ILE A 401 -23.06 -4.61 0.38
C ILE A 401 -23.00 -5.64 1.52
N ALA A 402 -21.84 -6.25 1.72
CA ALA A 402 -21.66 -7.27 2.76
C ALA A 402 -21.88 -6.70 4.17
N MET A 403 -21.36 -5.50 4.45
CA MET A 403 -21.49 -4.83 5.76
C MET A 403 -22.92 -4.31 6.05
N ILE A 404 -23.73 -4.08 5.03
CA ILE A 404 -25.15 -3.73 5.22
C ILE A 404 -25.98 -5.00 5.40
N VAL A 405 -25.82 -5.98 4.51
CA VAL A 405 -26.72 -7.14 4.45
C VAL A 405 -26.42 -8.18 5.53
N LEU A 406 -25.16 -8.54 5.72
CA LEU A 406 -24.82 -9.65 6.61
C LEU A 406 -25.07 -9.37 8.10
N PRO A 407 -24.78 -8.18 8.64
CA PRO A 407 -25.11 -7.88 10.02
C PRO A 407 -26.62 -7.89 10.32
N LEU A 408 -27.45 -7.48 9.36
CA LEU A 408 -28.91 -7.55 9.49
C LEU A 408 -29.44 -9.00 9.56
N LEU A 409 -28.76 -9.94 8.89
CA LEU A 409 -29.18 -11.34 8.85
C LEU A 409 -28.57 -12.18 9.98
N LEU A 410 -27.31 -11.93 10.37
CA LEU A 410 -26.50 -12.78 11.21
C LEU A 410 -25.92 -12.05 12.44
N GLY A 411 -26.29 -10.81 12.67
CA GLY A 411 -25.79 -10.00 13.78
C GLY A 411 -24.26 -9.84 13.72
N VAL A 412 -23.60 -9.99 14.86
CA VAL A 412 -22.13 -9.85 15.00
C VAL A 412 -21.36 -10.81 14.09
N ASN A 413 -21.84 -12.04 13.91
CA ASN A 413 -21.20 -12.99 12.98
C ASN A 413 -21.25 -12.50 11.53
N GLY A 414 -22.30 -11.76 11.16
CA GLY A 414 -22.40 -11.13 9.85
C GLY A 414 -21.34 -10.08 9.61
N ILE A 415 -20.93 -9.33 10.64
CA ILE A 415 -19.84 -8.35 10.55
C ILE A 415 -18.52 -9.06 10.23
N TRP A 416 -18.23 -10.17 10.91
CA TRP A 416 -17.02 -10.97 10.65
C TRP A 416 -17.04 -11.63 9.26
N LEU A 417 -18.20 -12.06 8.79
CA LEU A 417 -18.37 -12.66 7.47
C LEU A 417 -18.32 -11.65 6.32
N ALA A 418 -18.42 -10.36 6.60
CA ALA A 418 -18.44 -9.34 5.56
C ALA A 418 -17.15 -9.35 4.71
N THR A 419 -15.97 -9.46 5.35
CA THR A 419 -14.68 -9.54 4.64
C THR A 419 -14.57 -10.79 3.77
N PRO A 420 -14.81 -12.03 4.26
CA PRO A 420 -14.83 -13.22 3.41
C PRO A 420 -15.80 -13.14 2.25
N ALA A 421 -17.01 -12.64 2.47
CA ALA A 421 -18.03 -12.51 1.43
C ALA A 421 -17.62 -11.50 0.35
N ALA A 422 -17.12 -10.34 0.75
CA ALA A 422 -16.64 -9.31 -0.18
C ALA A 422 -15.47 -9.83 -1.03
N GLU A 423 -14.50 -10.52 -0.41
CA GLU A 423 -13.35 -11.08 -1.12
C GLU A 423 -13.75 -12.23 -2.06
N LEU A 424 -14.74 -13.03 -1.70
CA LEU A 424 -15.28 -14.08 -2.58
C LEU A 424 -16.00 -13.48 -3.81
N MET A 425 -16.81 -12.44 -3.62
CA MET A 425 -17.44 -11.71 -4.73
C MET A 425 -16.38 -11.06 -5.63
N ALA A 426 -15.35 -10.49 -5.03
CA ALA A 426 -14.22 -9.93 -5.76
C ALA A 426 -13.45 -10.99 -6.55
N LEU A 427 -13.27 -12.20 -5.98
CA LEU A 427 -12.63 -13.31 -6.70
C LEU A 427 -13.45 -13.73 -7.92
N ALA A 428 -14.77 -13.83 -7.79
CA ALA A 428 -15.64 -14.16 -8.92
C ALA A 428 -15.49 -13.12 -10.05
N LEU A 429 -15.47 -11.81 -9.73
CA LEU A 429 -15.20 -10.75 -10.68
C LEU A 429 -13.79 -10.84 -11.28
N SER A 430 -12.79 -11.11 -10.45
CA SER A 430 -11.39 -11.29 -10.87
C SER A 430 -11.26 -12.43 -11.88
N VAL A 431 -11.85 -13.59 -11.59
CA VAL A 431 -11.85 -14.77 -12.49
C VAL A 431 -12.58 -14.44 -13.80
N PHE A 432 -13.74 -13.81 -13.73
CA PHE A 432 -14.49 -13.39 -14.91
C PHE A 432 -13.65 -12.48 -15.83
N LEU A 433 -13.05 -11.44 -15.28
CA LEU A 433 -12.23 -10.51 -16.05
C LEU A 433 -10.93 -11.16 -16.54
N PHE A 434 -10.32 -12.02 -15.73
CA PHE A 434 -9.16 -12.79 -16.15
C PHE A 434 -9.46 -13.66 -17.38
N LEU A 435 -10.56 -14.39 -17.37
CA LEU A 435 -10.97 -15.23 -18.51
C LEU A 435 -11.36 -14.38 -19.73
N LYS A 436 -12.10 -13.27 -19.53
CA LYS A 436 -12.51 -12.34 -20.59
C LYS A 436 -11.33 -11.74 -21.35
N TYR A 437 -10.27 -11.34 -20.63
CA TYR A 437 -9.12 -10.66 -21.22
C TYR A 437 -7.97 -11.59 -21.60
N ARG A 438 -8.07 -12.90 -21.30
CA ARG A 438 -7.02 -13.89 -21.58
C ARG A 438 -6.56 -13.87 -23.04
N LYS A 439 -7.50 -13.86 -24.01
CA LYS A 439 -7.17 -13.85 -25.43
C LYS A 439 -6.50 -12.54 -25.87
N ARG A 440 -6.86 -11.43 -25.25
CA ARG A 440 -6.32 -10.11 -25.59
C ARG A 440 -4.85 -9.94 -25.19
N TYR A 441 -4.46 -10.47 -24.04
CA TYR A 441 -3.12 -10.31 -23.47
C TYR A 441 -2.24 -11.55 -23.68
N GLY A 442 -2.79 -12.69 -24.05
CA GLY A 442 -2.04 -13.90 -24.36
C GLY A 442 -1.46 -14.66 -23.16
N TYR A 443 -2.02 -14.46 -21.94
CA TYR A 443 -1.61 -15.20 -20.74
C TYR A 443 -2.44 -16.43 -20.47
#